data_82b1c2db653a2593ad9c3be05157f0f5
#
_entry.id   82b1c2db653a2593ad9c3be05157f0f5
#
_cell.length_a   1.000
_cell.length_b   1.000
_cell.length_c   1.000
_cell.angle_alpha   90.00
_cell.angle_beta   90.00
_cell.angle_gamma   90.00
#
_symmetry.space_group_name_H-M   'P 1'
#
loop_
_entity.id
_entity.type
_entity.pdbx_description
1 polymer ?
#
loop_
_entity_poly.entity_id
_entity_poly.type
_entity_poly.pdbx_seq_one_letter_code
_entity_poly.pdbx_strand_id
1 'polypeptide(L)'
;ERLANRVIENNGTLEEFSAQLTTALQQLEVSFSRPSWDQYFMDIAKQVAARSNCMKRQVAAVIVADKRIISTGYNGTPRGVKNCNEGGCPRCNGFSESGRNLEECLCSHGEENAIVQASYHGIAIRDATLYTTYSPCLMCSKMIINAGIRKVVYNEAYPLNDTATGMLKEAGVSLVRLRV
;
A
#
# COMPACT_ATOMS: atom_id res chain seq x y z
N GLU A 1 20.73 -25.25 19.51
CA GLU A 1 21.18 -24.03 18.79
C GLU A 1 20.38 -23.78 17.52
N ARG A 2 19.95 -24.78 16.76
CA ARG A 2 19.20 -24.61 15.51
C ARG A 2 17.74 -24.11 15.67
N LEU A 3 17.18 -24.13 16.87
CA LEU A 3 15.82 -23.74 17.18
C LEU A 3 15.73 -22.41 17.95
N ALA A 4 16.88 -21.83 18.36
CA ALA A 4 16.91 -20.58 19.10
C ALA A 4 17.10 -19.40 18.14
N ASN A 5 16.23 -18.39 18.25
CA ASN A 5 16.37 -17.13 17.52
C ASN A 5 17.48 -16.25 18.10
N ARG A 6 17.89 -16.51 19.34
CA ARG A 6 18.94 -15.78 20.05
C ARG A 6 19.56 -16.68 21.12
N VAL A 7 20.88 -16.62 21.25
CA VAL A 7 21.66 -17.31 22.30
C VAL A 7 22.34 -16.23 23.13
N ILE A 8 22.29 -16.37 24.46
CA ILE A 8 23.00 -15.54 25.42
C ILE A 8 23.97 -16.44 26.15
N GLU A 9 25.28 -16.19 26.04
CA GLU A 9 26.32 -16.97 26.68
C GLU A 9 26.62 -16.41 28.08
N ASN A 10 26.61 -17.28 29.09
CA ASN A 10 26.95 -16.92 30.45
C ASN A 10 28.41 -17.32 30.74
N ASN A 11 29.35 -16.55 30.20
CA ASN A 11 30.80 -16.78 30.33
C ASN A 11 31.47 -15.78 31.30
N GLY A 12 30.69 -14.94 32.00
CA GLY A 12 31.15 -13.85 32.86
C GLY A 12 30.51 -13.89 34.25
N THR A 13 30.45 -12.73 34.88
CA THR A 13 29.83 -12.54 36.18
C THR A 13 28.29 -12.58 36.09
N LEU A 14 27.62 -12.79 37.23
CA LEU A 14 26.17 -12.73 37.33
C LEU A 14 25.60 -11.35 36.91
N GLU A 15 26.35 -10.29 37.23
CA GLU A 15 25.98 -8.91 36.88
C GLU A 15 26.02 -8.70 35.34
N GLU A 16 27.07 -9.17 34.69
CA GLU A 16 27.19 -9.12 33.23
C GLU A 16 26.09 -9.93 32.52
N PHE A 17 25.78 -11.11 33.03
CA PHE A 17 24.68 -11.92 32.50
C PHE A 17 23.33 -11.26 32.68
N SER A 18 23.07 -10.66 33.86
CA SER A 18 21.85 -9.89 34.12
C SER A 18 21.70 -8.69 33.16
N ALA A 19 22.79 -7.97 32.89
CA ALA A 19 22.80 -6.88 31.93
C ALA A 19 22.50 -7.35 30.49
N GLN A 20 23.08 -8.49 30.08
CA GLN A 20 22.81 -9.09 28.76
C GLN A 20 21.35 -9.56 28.64
N LEU A 21 20.79 -10.16 29.68
CA LEU A 21 19.38 -10.54 29.74
C LEU A 21 18.46 -9.33 29.61
N THR A 22 18.72 -8.27 30.36
CA THR A 22 17.94 -7.04 30.33
C THR A 22 17.95 -6.42 28.94
N THR A 23 19.11 -6.32 28.32
CA THR A 23 19.24 -5.83 26.94
C THR A 23 18.51 -6.72 25.93
N ALA A 24 18.58 -8.03 26.09
CA ALA A 24 17.87 -8.98 25.23
C ALA A 24 16.35 -8.85 25.37
N LEU A 25 15.83 -8.69 26.59
CA LEU A 25 14.40 -8.49 26.85
C LEU A 25 13.90 -7.16 26.27
N GLN A 26 14.65 -6.08 26.46
CA GLN A 26 14.31 -4.78 25.86
C GLN A 26 14.22 -4.84 24.33
N GLN A 27 15.13 -5.57 23.68
CA GLN A 27 15.10 -5.78 22.23
C GLN A 27 13.92 -6.66 21.79
N LEU A 28 13.49 -7.63 22.60
CA LEU A 28 12.29 -8.42 22.36
C LEU A 28 11.01 -7.55 22.50
N GLU A 29 10.94 -6.71 23.51
CA GLU A 29 9.82 -5.77 23.69
C GLU A 29 9.66 -4.83 22.48
N VAL A 30 10.76 -4.33 21.92
CA VAL A 30 10.75 -3.53 20.66
C VAL A 30 10.26 -4.36 19.49
N SER A 31 10.62 -5.65 19.39
CA SER A 31 10.17 -6.54 18.32
C SER A 31 8.68 -6.90 18.38
N PHE A 32 8.09 -6.82 19.57
CA PHE A 32 6.65 -7.03 19.80
C PHE A 32 5.83 -5.73 19.87
N SER A 33 6.43 -4.57 19.54
CA SER A 33 5.70 -3.32 19.55
C SER A 33 4.55 -3.36 18.52
N ARG A 34 3.36 -3.01 18.98
CA ARG A 34 2.17 -2.95 18.13
C ARG A 34 2.35 -1.83 17.09
N PRO A 35 2.22 -2.11 15.77
CA PRO A 35 2.35 -1.07 14.76
C PRO A 35 1.27 0.00 14.92
N SER A 36 1.54 1.23 14.50
CA SER A 36 0.52 2.26 14.37
C SER A 36 -0.55 1.83 13.36
N TRP A 37 -1.74 2.45 13.41
CA TRP A 37 -2.80 2.13 12.44
C TRP A 37 -2.38 2.43 11.00
N ASP A 38 -1.66 3.52 10.76
CA ASP A 38 -1.19 3.86 9.42
C ASP A 38 -0.15 2.84 8.92
N GLN A 39 0.76 2.37 9.80
CA GLN A 39 1.70 1.28 9.50
C GLN A 39 0.96 -0.01 9.17
N TYR A 40 0.04 -0.44 10.03
CA TYR A 40 -0.72 -1.67 9.87
C TYR A 40 -1.48 -1.72 8.54
N PHE A 41 -2.20 -0.65 8.17
CA PHE A 41 -2.93 -0.62 6.91
C PHE A 41 -2.03 -0.49 5.68
N MET A 42 -0.88 0.17 5.80
CA MET A 42 0.10 0.20 4.72
C MET A 42 0.74 -1.17 4.49
N ASP A 43 1.05 -1.92 5.54
CA ASP A 43 1.57 -3.29 5.42
C ASP A 43 0.54 -4.22 4.76
N ILE A 44 -0.75 -4.07 5.10
CA ILE A 44 -1.81 -4.79 4.39
C ILE A 44 -1.88 -4.37 2.91
N ALA A 45 -1.78 -3.07 2.60
CA ALA A 45 -1.77 -2.61 1.20
C ALA A 45 -0.60 -3.23 0.40
N LYS A 46 0.57 -3.38 1.00
CA LYS A 46 1.71 -4.10 0.39
C LYS A 46 1.40 -5.57 0.15
N GLN A 47 0.73 -6.26 1.09
CA GLN A 47 0.29 -7.64 0.89
C GLN A 47 -0.75 -7.76 -0.22
N VAL A 48 -1.70 -6.83 -0.29
CA VAL A 48 -2.69 -6.77 -1.39
C VAL A 48 -1.98 -6.59 -2.74
N ALA A 49 -0.92 -5.78 -2.81
CA ALA A 49 -0.14 -5.57 -4.02
C ALA A 49 0.51 -6.87 -4.56
N ALA A 50 0.85 -7.82 -3.70
CA ALA A 50 1.41 -9.11 -4.11
C ALA A 50 0.44 -9.93 -4.99
N ARG A 51 -0.86 -9.62 -4.97
CA ARG A 51 -1.88 -10.26 -5.83
C ARG A 51 -1.92 -9.66 -7.24
N SER A 52 -1.26 -8.54 -7.50
CA SER A 52 -1.22 -7.92 -8.83
C SER A 52 -0.60 -8.83 -9.88
N ASN A 53 -1.22 -8.87 -11.06
CA ASN A 53 -0.70 -9.57 -12.22
C ASN A 53 -0.01 -8.63 -13.23
N CYS A 54 0.23 -7.37 -12.88
CA CYS A 54 0.85 -6.39 -13.77
C CYS A 54 2.35 -6.68 -13.95
N MET A 55 2.80 -6.80 -15.20
CA MET A 55 4.20 -7.09 -15.56
C MET A 55 5.17 -5.94 -15.27
N LYS A 56 4.68 -4.71 -15.09
CA LYS A 56 5.54 -3.54 -14.85
C LYS A 56 5.72 -3.20 -13.37
N ARG A 57 4.64 -3.23 -12.58
CA ARG A 57 4.67 -2.85 -11.17
C ARG A 57 3.47 -3.40 -10.42
N GLN A 58 3.69 -3.87 -9.23
CA GLN A 58 2.63 -4.29 -8.31
C GLN A 58 2.23 -3.11 -7.43
N VAL A 59 0.99 -2.66 -7.58
CA VAL A 59 0.42 -1.53 -6.84
C VAL A 59 -0.93 -1.94 -6.27
N ALA A 60 -1.21 -1.47 -5.06
CA ALA A 60 -2.51 -1.71 -4.44
C ALA A 60 -2.97 -0.54 -3.58
N ALA A 61 -4.25 -0.54 -3.29
CA ALA A 61 -4.88 0.37 -2.35
C ALA A 61 -5.85 -0.38 -1.43
N VAL A 62 -5.97 0.15 -0.21
CA VAL A 62 -6.89 -0.32 0.84
C VAL A 62 -7.70 0.87 1.32
N ILE A 63 -9.03 0.76 1.31
CA ILE A 63 -9.94 1.80 1.82
C ILE A 63 -10.38 1.40 3.22
N VAL A 64 -10.23 2.34 4.15
CA VAL A 64 -10.48 2.13 5.58
C VAL A 64 -11.45 3.17 6.11
N ALA A 65 -12.50 2.74 6.79
CA ALA A 65 -13.39 3.57 7.60
C ALA A 65 -13.45 3.00 9.02
N ASP A 66 -13.46 3.86 10.03
CA ASP A 66 -13.55 3.48 11.45
C ASP A 66 -12.57 2.38 11.86
N LYS A 67 -11.33 2.45 11.34
CA LYS A 67 -10.28 1.43 11.53
C LYS A 67 -10.67 0.03 11.03
N ARG A 68 -11.58 -0.07 10.05
CA ARG A 68 -11.97 -1.29 9.37
C ARG A 68 -11.67 -1.19 7.89
N ILE A 69 -11.11 -2.25 7.32
CA ILE A 69 -10.95 -2.36 5.88
C ILE A 69 -12.33 -2.61 5.27
N ILE A 70 -12.74 -1.74 4.37
CA ILE A 70 -14.04 -1.81 3.69
C ILE A 70 -13.92 -2.14 2.21
N SER A 71 -12.75 -1.89 1.61
CA SER A 71 -12.47 -2.30 0.24
C SER A 71 -10.96 -2.42 0.01
N THR A 72 -10.57 -3.26 -0.95
CA THR A 72 -9.20 -3.40 -1.42
C THR A 72 -9.17 -3.42 -2.94
N GLY A 73 -8.04 -3.00 -3.53
CA GLY A 73 -7.82 -3.10 -4.97
C GLY A 73 -6.34 -3.24 -5.26
N TYR A 74 -6.00 -4.03 -6.25
CA TYR A 74 -4.66 -4.15 -6.81
C TYR A 74 -4.73 -3.91 -8.32
N ASN A 75 -3.63 -3.50 -8.93
CA ASN A 75 -3.63 -3.23 -10.36
C ASN A 75 -3.60 -4.51 -11.18
N GLY A 76 -4.38 -4.51 -12.26
CA GLY A 76 -4.52 -5.64 -13.17
C GLY A 76 -5.53 -5.35 -14.26
N THR A 77 -5.59 -6.21 -15.27
CA THR A 77 -6.59 -6.10 -16.33
C THR A 77 -8.01 -6.28 -15.78
N PRO A 78 -9.02 -5.61 -16.35
CA PRO A 78 -10.41 -5.73 -15.92
C PRO A 78 -10.92 -7.17 -15.93
N ARG A 79 -11.98 -7.40 -15.15
CA ARG A 79 -12.62 -8.72 -15.07
C ARG A 79 -13.07 -9.21 -16.44
N GLY A 80 -12.74 -10.44 -16.77
CA GLY A 80 -13.05 -11.06 -18.08
C GLY A 80 -12.05 -10.76 -19.19
N VAL A 81 -11.11 -9.84 -18.96
CA VAL A 81 -9.97 -9.60 -19.87
C VAL A 81 -8.80 -10.49 -19.49
N LYS A 82 -8.04 -10.97 -20.47
CA LYS A 82 -6.84 -11.78 -20.28
C LYS A 82 -5.87 -11.07 -19.31
N ASN A 83 -5.30 -11.81 -18.36
CA ASN A 83 -4.39 -11.27 -17.36
C ASN A 83 -3.15 -10.61 -18.00
N CYS A 84 -2.65 -9.56 -17.36
CA CYS A 84 -1.49 -8.81 -17.86
C CYS A 84 -0.24 -9.71 -17.99
N ASN A 85 0.03 -10.55 -17.00
CA ASN A 85 1.15 -11.51 -17.00
C ASN A 85 0.99 -12.65 -18.05
N GLU A 86 -0.18 -12.78 -18.64
CA GLU A 86 -0.48 -13.71 -19.73
C GLU A 86 -0.47 -13.01 -21.10
N GLY A 87 -0.02 -11.76 -21.15
CA GLY A 87 0.01 -10.94 -22.37
C GLY A 87 -1.24 -10.10 -22.60
N GLY A 88 -2.16 -9.99 -21.62
CA GLY A 88 -3.44 -9.28 -21.75
C GLY A 88 -3.32 -7.76 -21.88
N CYS A 89 -2.18 -7.17 -21.50
CA CYS A 89 -1.92 -5.73 -21.67
C CYS A 89 -0.73 -5.51 -22.60
N PRO A 90 -0.91 -5.11 -23.85
CA PRO A 90 0.19 -4.89 -24.81
C PRO A 90 1.20 -3.86 -24.29
N ARG A 91 0.72 -2.75 -23.71
CA ARG A 91 1.59 -1.72 -23.12
C ARG A 91 2.51 -2.28 -22.02
N CYS A 92 2.00 -3.09 -21.10
CA CYS A 92 2.81 -3.65 -20.02
C CYS A 92 3.76 -4.76 -20.49
N ASN A 93 3.44 -5.47 -21.54
CA ASN A 93 4.24 -6.53 -22.13
C ASN A 93 5.21 -6.02 -23.23
N GLY A 94 5.09 -4.75 -23.62
CA GLY A 94 5.98 -4.10 -24.58
C GLY A 94 7.19 -3.43 -23.92
N PHE A 95 8.00 -2.74 -24.76
CA PHE A 95 9.21 -2.03 -24.36
C PHE A 95 8.98 -0.66 -23.73
N SER A 96 7.71 -0.25 -23.49
CA SER A 96 7.39 1.03 -22.85
C SER A 96 8.03 1.15 -21.47
N GLU A 97 8.62 2.30 -21.17
CA GLU A 97 9.14 2.59 -19.84
C GLU A 97 8.03 2.58 -18.76
N SER A 98 8.39 2.20 -17.54
CA SER A 98 7.46 2.22 -16.40
C SER A 98 6.98 3.64 -16.12
N GLY A 99 5.65 3.84 -16.02
CA GLY A 99 5.03 5.13 -15.73
C GLY A 99 4.75 6.01 -16.95
N ARG A 100 5.14 5.59 -18.19
CA ARG A 100 4.79 6.31 -19.43
C ARG A 100 3.62 5.64 -20.15
N ASN A 101 2.90 6.44 -20.97
CA ASN A 101 1.76 6.00 -21.78
C ASN A 101 0.72 5.22 -20.95
N LEU A 102 0.38 5.76 -19.77
CA LEU A 102 -0.55 5.10 -18.84
C LEU A 102 -1.96 5.06 -19.39
N GLU A 103 -2.32 5.96 -20.29
CA GLU A 103 -3.58 6.03 -21.02
C GLU A 103 -3.81 4.81 -21.94
N GLU A 104 -2.73 4.17 -22.40
CA GLU A 104 -2.79 2.94 -23.21
C GLU A 104 -2.82 1.66 -22.36
N CYS A 105 -2.70 1.81 -21.04
CA CYS A 105 -2.61 0.67 -20.14
C CYS A 105 -3.99 0.05 -19.92
N LEU A 106 -4.13 -1.25 -20.24
CA LEU A 106 -5.37 -1.98 -19.96
C LEU A 106 -5.52 -2.40 -18.50
N CYS A 107 -4.48 -2.22 -17.68
CA CYS A 107 -4.58 -2.50 -16.25
C CYS A 107 -5.24 -1.32 -15.55
N SER A 108 -6.38 -1.55 -14.91
CA SER A 108 -6.92 -0.64 -13.90
C SER A 108 -5.95 -0.51 -12.74
N HIS A 109 -5.90 0.67 -12.12
CA HIS A 109 -5.02 0.94 -11.01
C HIS A 109 -5.58 0.37 -9.69
N GLY A 110 -4.73 0.23 -8.67
CA GLY A 110 -5.15 -0.30 -7.37
C GLY A 110 -6.22 0.55 -6.71
N GLU A 111 -6.07 1.88 -6.76
CA GLU A 111 -7.05 2.84 -6.21
C GLU A 111 -8.39 2.78 -6.96
N GLU A 112 -8.34 2.73 -8.30
CA GLU A 112 -9.51 2.55 -9.17
C GLU A 112 -10.26 1.29 -8.78
N ASN A 113 -9.56 0.14 -8.73
CA ASN A 113 -10.16 -1.14 -8.39
C ASN A 113 -10.75 -1.15 -6.97
N ALA A 114 -10.11 -0.49 -5.98
CA ALA A 114 -10.65 -0.39 -4.64
C ALA A 114 -11.96 0.42 -4.60
N ILE A 115 -12.04 1.54 -5.34
CA ILE A 115 -13.23 2.38 -5.42
C ILE A 115 -14.35 1.64 -6.17
N VAL A 116 -14.04 1.04 -7.32
CA VAL A 116 -15.01 0.29 -8.13
C VAL A 116 -15.53 -0.93 -7.35
N GLN A 117 -14.68 -1.64 -6.63
CA GLN A 117 -15.09 -2.78 -5.79
C GLN A 117 -16.07 -2.34 -4.70
N ALA A 118 -15.80 -1.23 -4.02
CA ALA A 118 -16.74 -0.67 -3.04
C ALA A 118 -18.08 -0.33 -3.68
N SER A 119 -18.06 0.36 -4.82
CA SER A 119 -19.26 0.72 -5.59
C SER A 119 -20.07 -0.51 -6.02
N TYR A 120 -19.38 -1.54 -6.52
CA TYR A 120 -20.02 -2.79 -6.97
C TYR A 120 -20.78 -3.49 -5.84
N HIS A 121 -20.28 -3.40 -4.61
CA HIS A 121 -20.91 -4.00 -3.43
C HIS A 121 -21.83 -3.05 -2.65
N GLY A 122 -22.05 -1.83 -3.12
CA GLY A 122 -22.87 -0.82 -2.45
C GLY A 122 -22.27 -0.32 -1.12
N ILE A 123 -20.95 -0.35 -0.97
CA ILE A 123 -20.25 0.06 0.23
C ILE A 123 -19.93 1.57 0.15
N ALA A 124 -20.42 2.34 1.13
CA ALA A 124 -20.11 3.76 1.22
C ALA A 124 -18.64 3.97 1.64
N ILE A 125 -17.93 4.82 0.87
CA ILE A 125 -16.51 5.15 1.11
C ILE A 125 -16.29 6.64 1.38
N ARG A 126 -17.36 7.40 1.54
CA ARG A 126 -17.29 8.83 1.93
C ARG A 126 -16.56 8.94 3.27
N ASP A 127 -15.74 9.97 3.38
CA ASP A 127 -14.94 10.32 4.56
C ASP A 127 -13.90 9.25 4.98
N ALA A 128 -13.72 8.18 4.17
CA ALA A 128 -12.74 7.14 4.41
C ALA A 128 -11.30 7.62 4.20
N THR A 129 -10.35 6.80 4.68
CA THR A 129 -8.91 6.91 4.39
C THR A 129 -8.52 5.86 3.37
N LEU A 130 -7.78 6.26 2.33
CA LEU A 130 -7.21 5.37 1.34
C LEU A 130 -5.70 5.23 1.61
N TYR A 131 -5.24 3.99 1.80
CA TYR A 131 -3.83 3.63 1.88
C TYR A 131 -3.40 3.04 0.55
N THR A 132 -2.37 3.59 -0.08
CA THR A 132 -1.88 3.13 -1.38
C THR A 132 -0.37 2.99 -1.38
N THR A 133 0.13 1.96 -2.05
CA THR A 133 1.57 1.68 -2.13
C THR A 133 2.34 2.75 -2.91
N TYR A 134 1.69 3.46 -3.84
CA TYR A 134 2.24 4.59 -4.60
C TYR A 134 1.31 5.80 -4.56
N SER A 135 1.85 7.01 -4.73
CA SER A 135 1.04 8.23 -4.83
C SER A 135 0.05 8.12 -5.99
N PRO A 136 -1.23 8.53 -5.82
CA PRO A 136 -2.25 8.44 -6.86
C PRO A 136 -1.87 9.23 -8.11
N CYS A 137 -2.11 8.66 -9.28
CA CYS A 137 -2.01 9.40 -10.55
C CYS A 137 -3.19 10.38 -10.72
N LEU A 138 -3.15 11.21 -11.76
CA LEU A 138 -4.20 12.21 -12.04
C LEU A 138 -5.60 11.58 -12.15
N MET A 139 -5.74 10.44 -12.83
CA MET A 139 -7.02 9.74 -12.96
C MET A 139 -7.55 9.23 -11.62
N CYS A 140 -6.70 8.53 -10.85
CA CYS A 140 -7.07 8.05 -9.52
C CYS A 140 -7.41 9.20 -8.57
N SER A 141 -6.70 10.34 -8.65
CA SER A 141 -7.00 11.51 -7.82
C SER A 141 -8.40 12.07 -8.08
N LYS A 142 -8.86 12.13 -9.35
CA LYS A 142 -10.23 12.52 -9.68
C LYS A 142 -11.25 11.58 -9.06
N MET A 143 -11.02 10.28 -9.14
CA MET A 143 -11.92 9.27 -8.56
C MET A 143 -11.96 9.36 -7.03
N ILE A 144 -10.81 9.54 -6.38
CA ILE A 144 -10.67 9.71 -4.93
C ILE A 144 -11.50 10.92 -4.45
N ILE A 145 -11.37 12.07 -5.13
CA ILE A 145 -12.12 13.29 -4.79
C ILE A 145 -13.62 13.05 -4.95
N ASN A 146 -14.05 12.53 -6.12
CA ASN A 146 -15.47 12.32 -6.41
C ASN A 146 -16.12 11.25 -5.54
N ALA A 147 -15.35 10.27 -5.09
CA ALA A 147 -15.79 9.26 -4.13
C ALA A 147 -15.91 9.78 -2.69
N GLY A 148 -15.46 11.01 -2.41
CA GLY A 148 -15.55 11.65 -1.10
C GLY A 148 -14.53 11.15 -0.08
N ILE A 149 -13.44 10.54 -0.51
CA ILE A 149 -12.33 10.13 0.36
C ILE A 149 -11.63 11.37 0.92
N ARG A 150 -11.36 11.41 2.23
CA ARG A 150 -10.82 12.59 2.92
C ARG A 150 -9.31 12.54 3.17
N LYS A 151 -8.73 11.35 3.24
CA LYS A 151 -7.30 11.18 3.52
C LYS A 151 -6.71 10.13 2.58
N VAL A 152 -5.54 10.43 2.03
CA VAL A 152 -4.71 9.48 1.29
C VAL A 152 -3.37 9.34 2.01
N VAL A 153 -3.01 8.11 2.36
CA VAL A 153 -1.70 7.74 2.88
C VAL A 153 -0.99 6.92 1.82
N TYR A 154 0.19 7.34 1.37
CA TYR A 154 0.95 6.63 0.34
C TYR A 154 2.39 6.36 0.79
N ASN A 155 2.95 5.24 0.32
CA ASN A 155 4.32 4.84 0.64
C ASN A 155 5.33 5.50 -0.29
N GLU A 156 5.28 5.18 -1.58
CA GLU A 156 6.19 5.69 -2.60
C GLU A 156 5.56 6.80 -3.44
N ALA A 157 6.39 7.74 -3.89
CA ALA A 157 5.94 8.82 -4.77
C ALA A 157 6.32 8.52 -6.23
N TYR A 158 5.38 8.74 -7.16
CA TYR A 158 5.72 8.87 -8.57
C TYR A 158 6.42 10.19 -8.84
N PRO A 159 7.45 10.21 -9.71
CA PRO A 159 8.01 11.47 -10.22
C PRO A 159 6.93 12.28 -10.97
N LEU A 160 7.01 13.60 -10.90
CA LEU A 160 6.18 14.53 -11.69
C LEU A 160 4.66 14.42 -11.46
N ASN A 161 4.23 14.30 -10.20
CA ASN A 161 2.80 14.19 -9.86
C ASN A 161 2.21 15.49 -9.27
N ASP A 162 2.78 16.66 -9.62
CA ASP A 162 2.40 17.95 -9.02
C ASP A 162 0.94 18.33 -9.29
N THR A 163 0.45 18.08 -10.50
CA THR A 163 -0.96 18.35 -10.87
C THR A 163 -1.93 17.51 -10.03
N ALA A 164 -1.68 16.22 -9.87
CA ALA A 164 -2.52 15.33 -9.06
C ALA A 164 -2.49 15.73 -7.58
N THR A 165 -1.31 16.06 -7.06
CA THR A 165 -1.12 16.52 -5.68
C THR A 165 -1.81 17.87 -5.45
N GLY A 166 -1.67 18.81 -6.38
CA GLY A 166 -2.32 20.12 -6.32
C GLY A 166 -3.85 19.98 -6.27
N MET A 167 -4.41 19.16 -7.14
CA MET A 167 -5.86 18.93 -7.21
C MET A 167 -6.41 18.26 -5.94
N LEU A 168 -5.72 17.28 -5.37
CA LEU A 168 -6.10 16.66 -4.10
C LEU A 168 -6.12 17.68 -2.95
N LYS A 169 -5.10 18.55 -2.87
CA LYS A 169 -5.02 19.63 -1.88
C LYS A 169 -6.13 20.65 -2.03
N GLU A 170 -6.40 21.11 -3.28
CA GLU A 170 -7.48 22.05 -3.58
C GLU A 170 -8.84 21.51 -3.17
N ALA A 171 -9.08 20.20 -3.37
CA ALA A 171 -10.30 19.50 -2.95
C ALA A 171 -10.36 19.21 -1.44
N GLY A 172 -9.36 19.62 -0.65
CA GLY A 172 -9.32 19.40 0.80
C GLY A 172 -9.01 17.95 1.21
N VAL A 173 -8.44 17.14 0.31
CA VAL A 173 -7.99 15.78 0.64
C VAL A 173 -6.62 15.83 1.32
N SER A 174 -6.54 15.30 2.54
CA SER A 174 -5.28 15.21 3.28
C SER A 174 -4.36 14.18 2.61
N LEU A 175 -3.14 14.59 2.26
CA LEU A 175 -2.16 13.73 1.59
C LEU A 175 -0.94 13.52 2.50
N VAL A 176 -0.69 12.28 2.91
CA VAL A 176 0.38 11.93 3.86
C VAL A 176 1.30 10.89 3.23
N ARG A 177 2.61 11.15 3.24
CA ARG A 177 3.60 10.16 2.87
C ARG A 177 4.05 9.37 4.10
N LEU A 178 3.93 8.06 4.05
CA LEU A 178 4.40 7.13 5.08
C LEU A 178 5.46 6.21 4.46
N ARG A 179 6.72 6.45 4.81
CA ARG A 179 7.83 5.58 4.38
C ARG A 179 7.98 4.43 5.36
N VAL A 180 7.74 3.22 4.90
CA VAL A 180 7.84 1.97 5.69
C VAL A 180 8.44 0.86 4.84
#